data_139948c640e986307e8c5afe6b210c7b
#
_entry.id   139948c640e986307e8c5afe6b210c7b
#
_cell.length_a   1.000
_cell.length_b   1.000
_cell.length_c   1.000
_cell.angle_alpha   90.00
_cell.angle_beta   90.00
_cell.angle_gamma   90.00
#
_symmetry.space_group_name_H-M   'P 1'
#
loop_
_entity.id
_entity.type
_entity.pdbx_description
1 polymer ?
#
loop_
_entity_poly.entity_id
_entity_poly.type
_entity_poly.pdbx_seq_one_letter_code
_entity_poly.pdbx_strand_id
1 'polypeptide(L)'
;MTGIERCIHYVRDNKETVFAQLRSRLDRFYQKVSGLSHLNVVRKSDFSADEAYDFDESKIIIFTKEAMNGHTLLELLLKKYELQLEMAAGNYVLALASVMDTDEGFDRLADALIEIDSQLEKYKSDFEEFYDILKQEGVVHKFYLPVKMDTDIYQKLPAVMEMYDAYDADNQAVYAFKASGKVSGAFINIYPPGIPLVVPGEIMNDKLIDDVIKAVNSGLEVDGLYFDPDANMWKFVAVL
;
A
#
# COMPACT_ATOMS: atom_id res chain seq x y z
N MET A 1 -22.94 15.46 11.13
CA MET A 1 -24.05 14.48 11.29
C MET A 1 -25.02 14.53 10.11
N THR A 2 -25.52 15.67 9.66
CA THR A 2 -26.48 15.80 8.55
C THR A 2 -26.02 15.17 7.21
N GLY A 3 -24.72 15.18 6.90
CA GLY A 3 -24.19 14.56 5.69
C GLY A 3 -24.27 13.03 5.70
N ILE A 4 -23.90 12.41 6.82
CA ILE A 4 -23.96 10.94 6.99
C ILE A 4 -25.42 10.47 6.90
N GLU A 5 -26.34 11.16 7.58
CA GLU A 5 -27.76 10.83 7.55
C GLU A 5 -28.33 10.90 6.14
N ARG A 6 -27.99 11.95 5.36
CA ARG A 6 -28.39 12.07 3.96
C ARG A 6 -27.86 10.92 3.10
N CYS A 7 -26.62 10.52 3.28
CA CYS A 7 -26.04 9.36 2.57
C CYS A 7 -26.82 8.08 2.88
N ILE A 8 -27.12 7.83 4.17
CA ILE A 8 -27.89 6.65 4.58
C ILE A 8 -29.27 6.65 3.94
N HIS A 9 -29.99 7.79 3.98
CA HIS A 9 -31.31 7.92 3.35
C HIS A 9 -31.22 7.72 1.83
N TYR A 10 -30.25 8.34 1.17
CA TYR A 10 -30.07 8.18 -0.27
C TYR A 10 -29.85 6.72 -0.68
N VAL A 11 -28.92 6.03 0.00
CA VAL A 11 -28.64 4.62 -0.28
C VAL A 11 -29.88 3.76 0.03
N ARG A 12 -30.56 3.96 1.17
CA ARG A 12 -31.76 3.22 1.52
C ARG A 12 -32.84 3.34 0.44
N ASP A 13 -33.07 4.56 -0.05
CA ASP A 13 -34.18 4.85 -0.96
C ASP A 13 -33.85 4.48 -2.41
N ASN A 14 -32.56 4.35 -2.78
CA ASN A 14 -32.10 4.10 -4.15
C ASN A 14 -31.27 2.82 -4.33
N LYS A 15 -31.09 2.00 -3.28
CA LYS A 15 -30.13 0.88 -3.23
C LYS A 15 -30.16 -0.04 -4.46
N GLU A 16 -31.35 -0.43 -4.92
CA GLU A 16 -31.49 -1.37 -6.05
C GLU A 16 -30.88 -0.80 -7.33
N THR A 17 -31.10 0.50 -7.58
CA THR A 17 -30.60 1.17 -8.78
C THR A 17 -29.11 1.48 -8.68
N VAL A 18 -28.66 2.08 -7.56
CA VAL A 18 -27.28 2.55 -7.47
C VAL A 18 -26.25 1.41 -7.37
N PHE A 19 -26.61 0.30 -6.71
CA PHE A 19 -25.73 -0.88 -6.67
C PHE A 19 -25.75 -1.67 -7.98
N ALA A 20 -26.88 -1.73 -8.69
CA ALA A 20 -26.91 -2.32 -10.03
C ALA A 20 -26.03 -1.52 -11.01
N GLN A 21 -26.08 -0.18 -10.94
CA GLN A 21 -25.21 0.68 -11.74
C GLN A 21 -23.73 0.50 -11.39
N LEU A 22 -23.38 0.48 -10.08
CA LEU A 22 -21.99 0.26 -9.64
C LEU A 22 -21.47 -1.09 -10.16
N ARG A 23 -22.24 -2.17 -10.02
CA ARG A 23 -21.86 -3.49 -10.54
C ARG A 23 -21.62 -3.44 -12.06
N SER A 24 -22.53 -2.83 -12.82
CA SER A 24 -22.35 -2.70 -14.27
C SER A 24 -21.11 -1.90 -14.66
N ARG A 25 -20.74 -0.86 -13.89
CA ARG A 25 -19.51 -0.09 -14.08
C ARG A 25 -18.27 -0.91 -13.79
N LEU A 26 -18.28 -1.63 -12.67
CA LEU A 26 -17.19 -2.54 -12.30
C LEU A 26 -16.99 -3.63 -13.36
N ASP A 27 -18.06 -4.30 -13.81
CA ASP A 27 -17.98 -5.33 -14.84
C ASP A 27 -17.33 -4.80 -16.13
N ARG A 28 -17.75 -3.62 -16.59
CA ARG A 28 -17.15 -2.97 -17.77
C ARG A 28 -15.70 -2.59 -17.58
N PHE A 29 -15.37 -2.01 -16.42
CA PHE A 29 -14.02 -1.65 -16.06
C PHE A 29 -13.10 -2.88 -16.07
N TYR A 30 -13.47 -3.92 -15.35
CA TYR A 30 -12.69 -5.17 -15.28
C TYR A 30 -12.55 -5.84 -16.67
N GLN A 31 -13.56 -5.78 -17.51
CA GLN A 31 -13.47 -6.26 -18.88
C GLN A 31 -12.47 -5.44 -19.70
N LYS A 32 -12.52 -4.10 -19.59
CA LYS A 32 -11.66 -3.17 -20.35
C LYS A 32 -10.18 -3.35 -20.01
N VAL A 33 -9.85 -3.61 -18.74
CA VAL A 33 -8.48 -3.80 -18.25
C VAL A 33 -7.99 -5.25 -18.24
N SER A 34 -8.75 -6.19 -18.82
CA SER A 34 -8.41 -7.62 -18.76
C SER A 34 -7.17 -8.02 -19.57
N GLY A 35 -6.71 -7.15 -20.48
CA GLY A 35 -5.58 -7.42 -21.39
C GLY A 35 -4.23 -6.83 -20.94
N LEU A 36 -4.13 -6.31 -19.70
CA LEU A 36 -2.89 -5.72 -19.20
C LEU A 36 -1.80 -6.79 -19.00
N SER A 37 -0.58 -6.48 -19.41
CA SER A 37 0.56 -7.39 -19.37
C SER A 37 1.49 -7.14 -18.17
N HIS A 38 1.80 -5.87 -17.90
CA HIS A 38 2.72 -5.42 -16.86
C HIS A 38 2.00 -5.01 -15.57
N LEU A 39 0.76 -4.58 -15.68
CA LEU A 39 -0.13 -4.37 -14.55
C LEU A 39 -1.10 -5.55 -14.43
N ASN A 40 -1.69 -5.74 -13.25
CA ASN A 40 -2.74 -6.72 -13.03
C ASN A 40 -3.81 -6.17 -12.11
N VAL A 41 -5.05 -6.10 -12.58
CA VAL A 41 -6.19 -5.71 -11.74
C VAL A 41 -6.82 -6.99 -11.19
N VAL A 42 -6.72 -7.15 -9.88
CA VAL A 42 -7.12 -8.37 -9.17
C VAL A 42 -8.63 -8.60 -9.23
N ARG A 43 -9.03 -9.83 -9.43
CA ARG A 43 -10.43 -10.27 -9.47
C ARG A 43 -10.71 -11.37 -8.47
N LYS A 44 -11.98 -11.56 -8.14
CA LYS A 44 -12.41 -12.71 -7.32
C LYS A 44 -11.95 -14.05 -7.91
N SER A 45 -11.95 -14.17 -9.24
CA SER A 45 -11.51 -15.38 -9.95
C SER A 45 -10.03 -15.70 -9.80
N ASP A 46 -9.21 -14.76 -9.34
CA ASP A 46 -7.78 -14.95 -9.15
C ASP A 46 -7.45 -15.68 -7.85
N PHE A 47 -8.46 -15.88 -6.99
CA PHE A 47 -8.35 -16.59 -5.73
C PHE A 47 -9.12 -17.90 -5.74
N SER A 48 -8.55 -18.94 -5.13
CA SER A 48 -9.28 -20.15 -4.75
C SER A 48 -10.13 -19.88 -3.51
N ALA A 49 -11.10 -20.75 -3.24
CA ALA A 49 -11.96 -20.65 -2.06
C ALA A 49 -11.19 -20.75 -0.72
N ASP A 50 -10.01 -21.38 -0.74
CA ASP A 50 -9.15 -21.53 0.43
C ASP A 50 -8.26 -20.30 0.67
N GLU A 51 -8.03 -19.47 -0.35
CA GLU A 51 -7.20 -18.25 -0.26
C GLU A 51 -8.01 -17.03 0.15
N ALA A 52 -9.25 -16.91 -0.31
CA ALA A 52 -10.13 -15.80 0.06
C ALA A 52 -11.57 -16.28 0.28
N TYR A 53 -12.11 -16.02 1.48
CA TYR A 53 -13.51 -16.32 1.79
C TYR A 53 -14.47 -15.50 0.92
N ASP A 54 -14.17 -14.21 0.74
CA ASP A 54 -14.92 -13.33 -0.13
C ASP A 54 -14.02 -12.18 -0.65
N PHE A 55 -14.45 -11.51 -1.73
CA PHE A 55 -13.72 -10.43 -2.38
C PHE A 55 -14.68 -9.29 -2.74
N ASP A 56 -14.37 -8.10 -2.25
CA ASP A 56 -15.13 -6.89 -2.56
C ASP A 56 -14.56 -6.22 -3.81
N GLU A 57 -15.19 -6.44 -4.95
CA GLU A 57 -14.75 -5.90 -6.25
C GLU A 57 -14.79 -4.35 -6.34
N SER A 58 -15.46 -3.68 -5.39
CA SER A 58 -15.40 -2.20 -5.29
C SER A 58 -14.06 -1.70 -4.75
N LYS A 59 -13.26 -2.57 -4.13
CA LYS A 59 -11.88 -2.34 -3.73
C LYS A 59 -10.96 -2.81 -4.86
N ILE A 60 -10.74 -1.93 -5.84
CA ILE A 60 -9.95 -2.23 -7.03
C ILE A 60 -8.47 -2.27 -6.67
N ILE A 61 -7.88 -3.45 -6.65
CA ILE A 61 -6.46 -3.67 -6.37
C ILE A 61 -5.72 -3.79 -7.70
N ILE A 62 -4.71 -2.94 -7.89
CA ILE A 62 -3.89 -2.88 -9.10
C ILE A 62 -2.46 -3.25 -8.73
N PHE A 63 -2.02 -4.45 -9.08
CA PHE A 63 -0.65 -4.87 -8.92
C PHE A 63 0.24 -4.35 -10.04
N THR A 64 1.41 -3.86 -9.67
CA THR A 64 2.45 -3.36 -10.59
C THR A 64 3.47 -4.43 -10.96
N LYS A 65 3.33 -5.64 -10.43
CA LYS A 65 4.28 -6.73 -10.58
C LYS A 65 5.71 -6.25 -10.26
N GLU A 66 6.65 -6.44 -11.18
CA GLU A 66 8.04 -6.00 -11.06
C GLU A 66 8.34 -4.72 -11.87
N ALA A 67 7.32 -4.18 -12.56
CA ALA A 67 7.51 -3.05 -13.47
C ALA A 67 7.78 -1.73 -12.74
N MET A 68 7.12 -1.52 -11.59
CA MET A 68 7.31 -0.31 -10.78
C MET A 68 6.83 -0.54 -9.35
N ASN A 69 7.19 0.37 -8.46
CA ASN A 69 6.64 0.43 -7.10
C ASN A 69 5.22 1.01 -7.12
N GLY A 70 4.36 0.58 -6.19
CA GLY A 70 2.99 1.08 -6.07
C GLY A 70 2.91 2.59 -5.85
N HIS A 71 3.83 3.19 -5.07
CA HIS A 71 3.89 4.64 -4.89
C HIS A 71 4.18 5.38 -6.20
N THR A 72 5.04 4.82 -7.04
CA THR A 72 5.32 5.39 -8.38
C THR A 72 4.05 5.39 -9.24
N LEU A 73 3.28 4.30 -9.22
CA LEU A 73 2.00 4.25 -9.94
C LEU A 73 0.99 5.24 -9.35
N LEU A 74 0.90 5.35 -8.02
CA LEU A 74 0.01 6.30 -7.35
C LEU A 74 0.32 7.76 -7.73
N GLU A 75 1.60 8.16 -7.68
CA GLU A 75 2.03 9.49 -8.09
C GLU A 75 1.75 9.75 -9.58
N LEU A 76 2.04 8.77 -10.45
CA LEU A 76 1.78 8.87 -11.88
C LEU A 76 0.29 9.06 -12.17
N LEU A 77 -0.59 8.28 -11.55
CA LEU A 77 -2.03 8.41 -11.70
C LEU A 77 -2.52 9.78 -11.21
N LEU A 78 -2.00 10.26 -10.07
CA LEU A 78 -2.38 11.56 -9.52
C LEU A 78 -1.88 12.73 -10.39
N LYS A 79 -0.59 12.73 -10.75
CA LYS A 79 0.06 13.88 -11.37
C LYS A 79 -0.24 14.01 -12.86
N LYS A 80 -0.25 12.91 -13.60
CA LYS A 80 -0.43 12.91 -15.06
C LYS A 80 -1.89 12.72 -15.47
N TYR A 81 -2.65 11.89 -14.73
CA TYR A 81 -4.02 11.53 -15.11
C TYR A 81 -5.07 12.19 -14.21
N GLU A 82 -4.66 12.93 -13.17
CA GLU A 82 -5.54 13.58 -12.19
C GLU A 82 -6.51 12.57 -11.53
N LEU A 83 -5.99 11.37 -11.24
CA LEU A 83 -6.70 10.28 -10.59
C LEU A 83 -6.12 10.04 -9.22
N GLN A 84 -6.85 10.44 -8.18
CA GLN A 84 -6.47 10.17 -6.80
C GLN A 84 -7.06 8.84 -6.35
N LEU A 85 -6.18 7.89 -6.02
CA LEU A 85 -6.56 6.61 -5.45
C LEU A 85 -6.38 6.64 -3.94
N GLU A 86 -6.83 5.59 -3.25
CA GLU A 86 -6.87 5.53 -1.79
C GLU A 86 -5.46 5.41 -1.19
N MET A 87 -4.69 4.43 -1.65
CA MET A 87 -3.38 4.15 -1.09
C MET A 87 -2.51 3.32 -2.03
N ALA A 88 -1.20 3.30 -1.73
CA ALA A 88 -0.25 2.38 -2.33
C ALA A 88 0.56 1.66 -1.26
N ALA A 89 0.96 0.41 -1.50
CA ALA A 89 1.88 -0.32 -0.65
C ALA A 89 2.70 -1.31 -1.47
N GLY A 90 4.03 -1.28 -1.30
CA GLY A 90 4.92 -2.20 -2.01
C GLY A 90 4.73 -2.15 -3.53
N ASN A 91 4.08 -3.16 -4.07
CA ASN A 91 3.86 -3.33 -5.50
C ASN A 91 2.38 -3.28 -5.91
N TYR A 92 1.53 -2.63 -5.14
CA TYR A 92 0.12 -2.45 -5.50
C TYR A 92 -0.41 -1.06 -5.14
N VAL A 93 -1.49 -0.71 -5.79
CA VAL A 93 -2.31 0.48 -5.51
C VAL A 93 -3.75 0.04 -5.28
N LEU A 94 -4.44 0.68 -4.35
CA LEU A 94 -5.85 0.46 -4.04
C LEU A 94 -6.68 1.66 -4.47
N ALA A 95 -7.70 1.41 -5.27
CA ALA A 95 -8.78 2.37 -5.52
C ALA A 95 -10.06 1.92 -4.83
N LEU A 96 -10.80 2.86 -4.24
CA LEU A 96 -12.12 2.62 -3.66
C LEU A 96 -13.18 3.15 -4.62
N ALA A 97 -14.01 2.26 -5.14
CA ALA A 97 -15.15 2.61 -5.95
C ALA A 97 -16.44 2.67 -5.10
N SER A 98 -17.30 3.62 -5.41
CA SER A 98 -18.56 3.83 -4.70
C SER A 98 -19.73 3.99 -5.65
N VAL A 99 -20.94 3.97 -5.12
CA VAL A 99 -22.17 4.23 -5.90
C VAL A 99 -22.24 5.64 -6.48
N MET A 100 -21.39 6.55 -6.03
CA MET A 100 -21.35 7.94 -6.49
C MET A 100 -20.34 8.17 -7.62
N ASP A 101 -19.46 7.19 -7.90
CA ASP A 101 -18.52 7.30 -9.00
C ASP A 101 -19.22 7.21 -10.36
N THR A 102 -18.70 7.96 -11.32
CA THR A 102 -19.31 8.10 -12.65
C THR A 102 -18.76 7.10 -13.66
N ASP A 103 -19.47 6.89 -14.75
CA ASP A 103 -18.95 6.11 -15.88
C ASP A 103 -17.63 6.69 -16.40
N GLU A 104 -17.54 8.03 -16.48
CA GLU A 104 -16.33 8.75 -16.88
C GLU A 104 -15.13 8.45 -15.96
N GLY A 105 -15.34 8.42 -14.64
CA GLY A 105 -14.29 8.11 -13.67
C GLY A 105 -13.70 6.72 -13.89
N PHE A 106 -14.55 5.72 -14.08
CA PHE A 106 -14.13 4.35 -14.40
C PHE A 106 -13.40 4.26 -15.74
N ASP A 107 -13.91 4.95 -16.77
CA ASP A 107 -13.29 4.96 -18.10
C ASP A 107 -11.91 5.63 -18.06
N ARG A 108 -11.76 6.77 -17.37
CA ARG A 108 -10.48 7.46 -17.19
C ARG A 108 -9.45 6.58 -16.49
N LEU A 109 -9.84 5.88 -15.43
CA LEU A 109 -8.93 4.95 -14.74
C LEU A 109 -8.50 3.81 -15.66
N ALA A 110 -9.44 3.19 -16.37
CA ALA A 110 -9.13 2.11 -17.30
C ALA A 110 -8.19 2.56 -18.42
N ASP A 111 -8.46 3.72 -19.05
CA ASP A 111 -7.64 4.28 -20.12
C ASP A 111 -6.22 4.63 -19.64
N ALA A 112 -6.11 5.22 -18.44
CA ALA A 112 -4.82 5.50 -17.83
C ALA A 112 -4.00 4.22 -17.59
N LEU A 113 -4.62 3.17 -17.07
CA LEU A 113 -3.93 1.89 -16.84
C LEU A 113 -3.48 1.23 -18.16
N ILE A 114 -4.30 1.29 -19.21
CA ILE A 114 -3.96 0.76 -20.54
C ILE A 114 -2.79 1.54 -21.14
N GLU A 115 -2.80 2.88 -21.04
CA GLU A 115 -1.71 3.72 -21.54
C GLU A 115 -0.41 3.43 -20.79
N ILE A 116 -0.46 3.36 -19.45
CA ILE A 116 0.71 3.04 -18.62
C ILE A 116 1.26 1.65 -18.97
N ASP A 117 0.41 0.65 -19.07
CA ASP A 117 0.81 -0.72 -19.42
C ASP A 117 1.50 -0.78 -20.80
N SER A 118 0.98 -0.03 -21.77
CA SER A 118 1.60 0.12 -23.09
C SER A 118 2.97 0.81 -23.04
N GLN A 119 3.14 1.80 -22.18
CA GLN A 119 4.43 2.45 -21.96
C GLN A 119 5.41 1.49 -21.30
N LEU A 120 4.98 0.73 -20.29
CA LEU A 120 5.79 -0.30 -19.66
C LEU A 120 6.26 -1.38 -20.64
N GLU A 121 5.40 -1.81 -21.57
CA GLU A 121 5.80 -2.74 -22.64
C GLU A 121 6.90 -2.15 -23.53
N LYS A 122 6.85 -0.85 -23.82
CA LYS A 122 7.89 -0.16 -24.59
C LYS A 122 9.24 -0.15 -23.88
N TYR A 123 9.25 0.00 -22.56
CA TYR A 123 10.45 0.08 -21.71
C TYR A 123 10.73 -1.21 -20.94
N LYS A 124 10.16 -2.35 -21.33
CA LYS A 124 10.31 -3.63 -20.61
C LYS A 124 11.73 -4.16 -20.47
N SER A 125 12.64 -3.69 -21.31
CA SER A 125 14.07 -4.04 -21.22
C SER A 125 14.84 -3.17 -20.24
N ASP A 126 14.30 -2.01 -19.89
CA ASP A 126 14.91 -1.05 -18.96
C ASP A 126 13.83 -0.15 -18.34
N PHE A 127 13.25 -0.60 -17.23
CA PHE A 127 12.25 0.20 -16.50
C PHE A 127 12.86 1.43 -15.80
N GLU A 128 14.20 1.46 -15.60
CA GLU A 128 14.88 2.63 -15.04
C GLU A 128 14.82 3.80 -16.03
N GLU A 129 14.96 3.54 -17.35
CA GLU A 129 14.77 4.56 -18.38
C GLU A 129 13.38 5.19 -18.32
N PHE A 130 12.34 4.37 -18.16
CA PHE A 130 10.97 4.88 -18.01
C PHE A 130 10.82 5.74 -16.77
N TYR A 131 11.40 5.30 -15.66
CA TYR A 131 11.39 6.07 -14.42
C TYR A 131 12.11 7.42 -14.56
N ASP A 132 13.28 7.45 -15.21
CA ASP A 132 14.03 8.69 -15.44
C ASP A 132 13.23 9.70 -16.26
N ILE A 133 12.45 9.24 -17.24
CA ILE A 133 11.52 10.10 -18.00
C ILE A 133 10.47 10.69 -17.07
N LEU A 134 9.80 9.88 -16.24
CA LEU A 134 8.79 10.36 -15.30
C LEU A 134 9.36 11.37 -14.30
N LYS A 135 10.60 11.19 -13.88
CA LYS A 135 11.31 12.11 -12.99
C LYS A 135 11.64 13.44 -13.69
N GLN A 136 12.11 13.39 -14.93
CA GLN A 136 12.40 14.60 -15.73
C GLN A 136 11.11 15.40 -16.02
N GLU A 137 10.00 14.72 -16.22
CA GLU A 137 8.67 15.33 -16.38
C GLU A 137 8.10 15.88 -15.06
N GLY A 138 8.76 15.66 -13.91
CA GLY A 138 8.31 16.09 -12.58
C GLY A 138 7.09 15.29 -12.07
N VAL A 139 6.82 14.15 -12.67
CA VAL A 139 5.69 13.27 -12.31
C VAL A 139 5.99 12.52 -11.03
N VAL A 140 7.20 11.97 -10.89
CA VAL A 140 7.64 11.25 -9.69
C VAL A 140 8.84 11.96 -9.04
N HIS A 141 8.88 11.95 -7.72
CA HIS A 141 9.92 12.67 -6.98
C HIS A 141 11.00 11.75 -6.41
N LYS A 142 10.64 10.54 -6.02
CA LYS A 142 11.55 9.60 -5.38
C LYS A 142 11.41 8.22 -6.01
N PHE A 143 12.55 7.59 -6.30
CA PHE A 143 12.59 6.21 -6.76
C PHE A 143 12.44 5.25 -5.59
N TYR A 144 11.48 4.37 -5.72
CA TYR A 144 11.33 3.24 -4.84
C TYR A 144 11.46 1.96 -5.66
N LEU A 145 12.32 1.07 -5.21
CA LEU A 145 12.43 -0.25 -5.85
C LEU A 145 11.10 -0.98 -5.75
N PRO A 146 10.71 -1.74 -6.80
CA PRO A 146 9.63 -2.69 -6.68
C PRO A 146 9.95 -3.67 -5.55
N VAL A 147 9.08 -3.76 -4.56
CA VAL A 147 9.27 -4.67 -3.42
C VAL A 147 8.05 -5.56 -3.31
N LYS A 148 8.29 -6.85 -3.42
CA LYS A 148 7.31 -7.85 -3.03
C LYS A 148 7.24 -7.85 -1.50
N MET A 149 6.13 -7.36 -0.95
CA MET A 149 5.87 -7.50 0.49
C MET A 149 5.71 -8.99 0.80
N ASP A 150 6.55 -9.49 1.68
CA ASP A 150 6.39 -10.84 2.21
C ASP A 150 5.23 -10.84 3.21
N THR A 151 4.32 -11.78 3.09
CA THR A 151 3.22 -11.96 4.05
C THR A 151 3.72 -12.36 5.43
N ASP A 152 4.94 -12.92 5.51
CA ASP A 152 5.61 -13.31 6.75
C ASP A 152 6.21 -12.15 7.56
N ILE A 153 6.00 -10.90 7.15
CA ILE A 153 6.42 -9.72 7.91
C ILE A 153 5.71 -9.65 9.28
N TYR A 154 4.48 -10.15 9.37
CA TYR A 154 3.70 -10.23 10.61
C TYR A 154 4.04 -11.52 11.35
N GLN A 155 5.13 -11.51 12.09
CA GLN A 155 5.57 -12.65 12.88
C GLN A 155 5.13 -12.50 14.34
N LYS A 156 4.92 -13.65 15.01
CA LYS A 156 4.66 -13.65 16.46
C LYS A 156 6.01 -13.51 17.19
N LEU A 157 6.21 -12.36 17.83
CA LEU A 157 7.39 -12.10 18.62
C LEU A 157 7.18 -12.52 20.09
N PRO A 158 8.24 -12.91 20.82
CA PRO A 158 8.16 -13.17 22.25
C PRO A 158 7.89 -11.89 23.03
N ALA A 159 6.79 -11.84 23.77
CA ALA A 159 6.50 -10.79 24.73
C ALA A 159 7.13 -11.18 26.09
N VAL A 160 7.96 -10.31 26.65
CA VAL A 160 8.69 -10.53 27.92
C VAL A 160 8.37 -9.48 28.98
N MET A 161 7.61 -8.47 28.60
CA MET A 161 7.16 -7.39 29.46
C MET A 161 5.73 -7.02 29.08
N GLU A 162 4.92 -6.56 30.03
CA GLU A 162 3.62 -6.01 29.72
C GLU A 162 3.76 -4.75 28.85
N MET A 163 2.88 -4.60 27.88
CA MET A 163 2.96 -3.50 26.89
C MET A 163 2.99 -2.12 27.57
N TYR A 164 2.17 -1.92 28.60
CA TYR A 164 2.10 -0.67 29.34
C TYR A 164 3.42 -0.38 30.08
N ASP A 165 3.98 -1.38 30.76
CA ASP A 165 5.21 -1.23 31.51
C ASP A 165 6.41 -0.93 30.60
N ALA A 166 6.45 -1.57 29.41
CA ALA A 166 7.50 -1.32 28.42
C ALA A 166 7.39 0.07 27.78
N TYR A 167 6.16 0.54 27.54
CA TYR A 167 5.93 1.86 26.97
C TYR A 167 6.30 2.99 27.94
N ASP A 168 6.02 2.83 29.23
CA ASP A 168 6.30 3.81 30.30
C ASP A 168 7.73 3.67 30.89
N ALA A 169 8.48 2.63 30.53
CA ALA A 169 9.84 2.43 31.00
C ALA A 169 10.80 3.48 30.43
N ASP A 170 11.97 3.59 31.04
CA ASP A 170 13.08 4.35 30.46
C ASP A 170 13.49 3.73 29.13
N ASN A 171 13.35 4.48 28.06
CA ASN A 171 13.58 4.04 26.69
C ASN A 171 14.75 4.78 26.04
N GLN A 172 15.45 4.13 25.13
CA GLN A 172 16.52 4.73 24.34
C GLN A 172 16.37 4.42 22.85
N ALA A 173 16.78 5.36 22.02
CA ALA A 173 16.91 5.13 20.59
C ALA A 173 18.22 4.38 20.29
N VAL A 174 18.12 3.21 19.68
CA VAL A 174 19.27 2.35 19.31
C VAL A 174 19.32 2.19 17.80
N TYR A 175 20.51 2.18 17.22
CA TYR A 175 20.64 1.91 15.77
C TYR A 175 20.14 0.51 15.43
N ALA A 176 19.62 0.34 14.22
CA ALA A 176 19.05 -0.91 13.72
C ALA A 176 19.94 -2.12 14.01
N PHE A 177 21.25 -2.03 13.72
CA PHE A 177 22.22 -3.11 13.96
C PHE A 177 22.47 -3.45 15.45
N LYS A 178 21.89 -2.69 16.39
CA LYS A 178 21.94 -2.92 17.84
C LYS A 178 20.58 -3.23 18.45
N ALA A 179 19.51 -3.27 17.62
CA ALA A 179 18.15 -3.44 18.12
C ALA A 179 17.77 -4.91 18.33
N SER A 180 18.41 -5.84 17.62
CA SER A 180 18.15 -7.27 17.77
C SER A 180 18.39 -7.75 19.21
N GLY A 181 17.48 -8.57 19.71
CA GLY A 181 17.49 -9.08 21.08
C GLY A 181 17.01 -8.09 22.15
N LYS A 182 16.71 -6.84 21.80
CA LYS A 182 16.19 -5.84 22.74
C LYS A 182 14.66 -5.86 22.78
N VAL A 183 14.14 -5.46 23.94
CA VAL A 183 12.70 -5.28 24.15
C VAL A 183 12.28 -3.96 23.51
N SER A 184 11.24 -3.98 22.70
CA SER A 184 10.69 -2.75 22.10
C SER A 184 10.01 -1.89 23.15
N GLY A 185 10.32 -0.59 23.16
CA GLY A 185 9.64 0.43 23.96
C GLY A 185 8.60 1.22 23.18
N ALA A 186 8.38 0.90 21.89
CA ALA A 186 7.43 1.58 21.03
C ALA A 186 6.70 0.60 20.11
N PHE A 187 5.55 1.05 19.61
CA PHE A 187 4.92 0.39 18.47
C PHE A 187 5.74 0.67 17.22
N ILE A 188 5.89 -0.33 16.35
CA ILE A 188 6.38 -0.15 14.99
C ILE A 188 5.26 -0.59 14.05
N ASN A 189 4.69 0.37 13.33
CA ASN A 189 3.57 0.15 12.42
C ASN A 189 4.02 0.42 10.99
N ILE A 190 3.57 -0.42 10.04
CA ILE A 190 3.68 -0.09 8.61
C ILE A 190 2.35 0.49 8.16
N TYR A 191 2.41 1.61 7.46
CA TYR A 191 1.24 2.24 6.86
C TYR A 191 1.32 2.21 5.34
N PRO A 192 0.25 1.82 4.66
CA PRO A 192 -0.94 1.11 5.14
C PRO A 192 -0.68 -0.38 5.42
N PRO A 193 -1.48 -1.10 6.25
CA PRO A 193 -2.75 -0.68 6.84
C PRO A 193 -2.66 -0.13 8.28
N GLY A 194 -1.49 0.05 8.84
CA GLY A 194 -1.29 0.51 10.21
C GLY A 194 -1.34 -0.63 11.25
N ILE A 195 -1.07 -1.85 10.83
CA ILE A 195 -0.98 -3.01 11.72
C ILE A 195 0.43 -3.03 12.36
N PRO A 196 0.53 -3.17 13.71
CA PRO A 196 1.82 -3.27 14.37
C PRO A 196 2.61 -4.51 13.92
N LEU A 197 3.88 -4.31 13.60
CA LEU A 197 4.87 -5.37 13.41
C LEU A 197 5.49 -5.80 14.72
N VAL A 198 5.60 -4.86 15.65
CA VAL A 198 6.02 -5.07 17.02
C VAL A 198 5.26 -4.14 17.94
N VAL A 199 4.93 -4.63 19.12
CA VAL A 199 4.34 -3.81 20.19
C VAL A 199 5.34 -3.66 21.34
N PRO A 200 5.21 -2.62 22.19
CA PRO A 200 6.06 -2.49 23.39
C PRO A 200 6.03 -3.78 24.23
N GLY A 201 7.18 -4.19 24.73
CA GLY A 201 7.31 -5.42 25.52
C GLY A 201 7.71 -6.67 24.75
N GLU A 202 7.69 -6.63 23.43
CA GLU A 202 8.16 -7.72 22.58
C GLU A 202 9.65 -7.60 22.26
N ILE A 203 10.33 -8.75 22.09
CA ILE A 203 11.74 -8.80 21.69
C ILE A 203 11.86 -8.66 20.19
N MET A 204 12.57 -7.64 19.73
CA MET A 204 12.93 -7.44 18.34
C MET A 204 13.95 -8.48 17.88
N ASN A 205 13.77 -9.08 16.71
CA ASN A 205 14.74 -10.01 16.11
C ASN A 205 15.31 -9.44 14.79
N ASP A 206 16.36 -10.09 14.27
CA ASP A 206 17.03 -9.65 13.04
C ASP A 206 16.06 -9.61 11.85
N LYS A 207 15.18 -10.63 11.71
CA LYS A 207 14.19 -10.67 10.61
C LYS A 207 13.25 -9.47 10.65
N LEU A 208 12.70 -9.13 11.81
CA LEU A 208 11.84 -7.95 11.97
C LEU A 208 12.58 -6.68 11.53
N ILE A 209 13.82 -6.51 12.01
CA ILE A 209 14.62 -5.31 11.72
C ILE A 209 14.88 -5.19 10.23
N ASP A 210 15.28 -6.29 9.58
CA ASP A 210 15.50 -6.34 8.12
C ASP A 210 14.23 -6.03 7.34
N ASP A 211 13.08 -6.60 7.73
CA ASP A 211 11.80 -6.39 7.08
C ASP A 211 11.32 -4.93 7.23
N VAL A 212 11.50 -4.34 8.42
CA VAL A 212 11.20 -2.93 8.67
C VAL A 212 12.08 -2.01 7.81
N ILE A 213 13.38 -2.27 7.72
CA ILE A 213 14.30 -1.46 6.90
C ILE A 213 13.98 -1.61 5.40
N LYS A 214 13.64 -2.82 4.94
CA LYS A 214 13.16 -3.04 3.56
C LYS A 214 11.89 -2.25 3.28
N ALA A 215 10.92 -2.27 4.21
CA ALA A 215 9.67 -1.52 4.09
C ALA A 215 9.92 -0.01 3.92
N VAL A 216 10.75 0.58 4.78
CA VAL A 216 11.14 2.00 4.67
C VAL A 216 11.82 2.30 3.33
N ASN A 217 12.77 1.45 2.90
CA ASN A 217 13.49 1.64 1.64
C ASN A 217 12.58 1.47 0.41
N SER A 218 11.48 0.73 0.55
CA SER A 218 10.45 0.58 -0.50
C SER A 218 9.44 1.72 -0.53
N GLY A 219 9.56 2.71 0.36
CA GLY A 219 8.69 3.87 0.42
C GLY A 219 7.44 3.68 1.26
N LEU A 220 7.34 2.59 2.01
CA LEU A 220 6.28 2.46 3.00
C LEU A 220 6.53 3.42 4.17
N GLU A 221 5.48 4.03 4.65
CA GLU A 221 5.53 4.83 5.86
C GLU A 221 5.60 3.88 7.07
N VAL A 222 6.62 4.05 7.89
CA VAL A 222 6.83 3.23 9.08
C VAL A 222 6.93 4.13 10.29
N ASP A 223 5.94 4.03 11.17
CA ASP A 223 5.92 4.72 12.45
C ASP A 223 6.74 3.96 13.50
N GLY A 224 7.23 4.71 14.51
CA GLY A 224 7.98 4.15 15.64
C GLY A 224 9.49 4.07 15.41
N LEU A 225 9.97 4.64 14.31
CA LEU A 225 11.40 4.76 14.00
C LEU A 225 11.85 6.22 14.00
N TYR A 226 13.15 6.41 14.22
CA TYR A 226 13.82 7.70 14.09
C TYR A 226 14.94 7.61 13.06
N PHE A 227 14.99 8.53 12.12
CA PHE A 227 16.09 8.63 11.19
C PHE A 227 17.16 9.57 11.74
N ASP A 228 18.40 9.11 11.75
CA ASP A 228 19.57 9.91 12.10
C ASP A 228 20.26 10.37 10.81
N PRO A 229 20.11 11.66 10.42
CA PRO A 229 20.65 12.16 9.16
C PRO A 229 22.19 12.22 9.15
N ASP A 230 22.82 12.41 10.31
CA ASP A 230 24.28 12.48 10.40
C ASP A 230 24.94 11.12 10.19
N ALA A 231 24.30 10.06 10.72
CA ALA A 231 24.75 8.70 10.51
C ALA A 231 24.15 8.04 9.26
N ASN A 232 23.16 8.66 8.64
CA ASN A 232 22.33 8.08 7.56
C ASN A 232 21.75 6.71 7.93
N MET A 233 21.21 6.59 9.15
CA MET A 233 20.76 5.32 9.73
C MET A 233 19.45 5.46 10.50
N TRP A 234 18.67 4.38 10.51
CA TRP A 234 17.46 4.28 11.31
C TRP A 234 17.74 3.80 12.73
N LYS A 235 16.97 4.34 13.68
CA LYS A 235 16.99 3.97 15.10
C LYS A 235 15.64 3.43 15.52
N PHE A 236 15.67 2.40 16.35
CA PHE A 236 14.53 1.75 17.01
C PHE A 236 14.46 2.21 18.45
N VAL A 237 13.29 2.19 19.07
CA VAL A 237 13.12 2.47 20.50
C VAL A 237 13.21 1.17 21.27
N ALA A 238 14.11 1.11 22.22
CA ALA A 238 14.33 -0.06 23.07
C ALA A 238 14.27 0.32 24.56
N VAL A 239 13.71 -0.56 25.37
CA VAL A 239 13.72 -0.47 26.83
C VAL A 239 15.19 -0.58 27.32
N LEU A 240 15.56 0.24 28.34
CA LEU A 240 16.88 0.27 28.96
C LEU A 240 17.11 -0.91 29.90
#